data_0d06230e44ec34c3af58930622713290
#
_entry.id   0d06230e44ec34c3af58930622713290
#
_cell.length_a   1.000
_cell.length_b   1.000
_cell.length_c   1.000
_cell.angle_alpha   90.00
_cell.angle_beta   90.00
_cell.angle_gamma   90.00
#
_symmetry.space_group_name_H-M   'P 1'
#
loop_
_entity.id
_entity.type
_entity.pdbx_description
1 polymer ?
#
loop_
_entity_poly.entity_id
_entity_poly.type
_entity_poly.pdbx_seq_one_letter_code
_entity_poly.pdbx_strand_id
1 'polypeptide(L)'
;MGRREDNQVQFLYAFGLDKVVPADHLVRQIDAVLDLSWVHRELGPYYSHTGRPSIDPVLMIRMLLVGYVFALRSERRLCSEVQVNLAYRWFCKLSVEDKIPDHSVFSRARHERFRESDALRRVFEGVVAMCIATDSF
;
A
#
# COMPACT_ATOMS: atom_id res chain seq x y z
N MET A 1 -31.45 -5.51 -5.44
CA MET A 1 -31.22 -6.32 -4.27
C MET A 1 -29.77 -6.51 -3.92
N GLY A 2 -28.92 -6.80 -4.88
CA GLY A 2 -27.51 -7.09 -4.64
C GLY A 2 -26.69 -5.93 -4.09
N ARG A 3 -26.97 -4.72 -4.52
CA ARG A 3 -26.14 -3.56 -4.13
C ARG A 3 -26.18 -3.25 -2.63
N ARG A 4 -27.34 -3.43 -2.04
CA ARG A 4 -27.53 -3.11 -0.63
C ARG A 4 -26.82 -4.13 0.25
N GLU A 5 -26.93 -5.39 -0.13
CA GLU A 5 -26.22 -6.45 0.59
C GLU A 5 -24.71 -6.35 0.40
N ASP A 6 -24.27 -6.03 -0.81
CA ASP A 6 -22.84 -5.88 -1.09
C ASP A 6 -22.22 -4.76 -0.26
N ASN A 7 -22.91 -3.62 -0.16
CA ASN A 7 -22.43 -2.51 0.63
C ASN A 7 -22.35 -2.85 2.11
N GLN A 8 -23.34 -3.59 2.63
CA GLN A 8 -23.31 -4.02 4.02
C GLN A 8 -22.17 -5.00 4.28
N VAL A 9 -21.95 -5.92 3.37
CA VAL A 9 -20.90 -6.91 3.50
C VAL A 9 -19.53 -6.22 3.48
N GLN A 10 -19.31 -5.29 2.54
CA GLN A 10 -18.08 -4.54 2.49
C GLN A 10 -17.84 -3.72 3.76
N PHE A 11 -18.89 -3.09 4.27
CA PHE A 11 -18.79 -2.33 5.50
C PHE A 11 -18.40 -3.22 6.67
N LEU A 12 -19.03 -4.39 6.78
CA LEU A 12 -18.73 -5.34 7.84
C LEU A 12 -17.29 -5.85 7.76
N TYR A 13 -16.82 -6.14 6.55
CA TYR A 13 -15.44 -6.61 6.37
C TYR A 13 -14.44 -5.53 6.71
N ALA A 14 -14.65 -4.30 6.27
CA ALA A 14 -13.75 -3.20 6.58
C ALA A 14 -13.71 -2.95 8.09
N PHE A 15 -14.86 -2.97 8.74
CA PHE A 15 -14.97 -2.81 10.17
C PHE A 15 -14.32 -3.98 10.90
N GLY A 16 -14.50 -5.20 10.37
CA GLY A 16 -13.88 -6.40 10.93
C GLY A 16 -12.36 -6.36 10.87
N LEU A 17 -11.79 -5.87 9.76
CA LEU A 17 -10.35 -5.72 9.64
C LEU A 17 -9.78 -4.78 10.69
N ASP A 18 -10.46 -3.66 10.89
CA ASP A 18 -10.00 -2.69 11.88
C ASP A 18 -10.02 -3.28 13.29
N LYS A 19 -10.95 -4.18 13.57
CA LYS A 19 -11.01 -4.86 14.87
C LYS A 19 -10.00 -5.99 15.01
N VAL A 20 -9.67 -6.64 13.90
CA VAL A 20 -8.81 -7.82 13.93
C VAL A 20 -7.35 -7.47 14.15
N VAL A 21 -6.89 -6.33 13.59
CA VAL A 21 -5.50 -5.94 13.75
C VAL A 21 -5.28 -5.39 15.17
N PRO A 22 -4.39 -6.00 15.95
CA PRO A 22 -4.15 -5.53 17.33
C PRO A 22 -3.70 -4.07 17.36
N ALA A 23 -4.10 -3.36 18.41
CA ALA A 23 -3.78 -1.95 18.57
C ALA A 23 -2.27 -1.69 18.69
N ASP A 24 -1.52 -2.66 19.17
CA ASP A 24 -0.07 -2.54 19.33
C ASP A 24 0.73 -3.14 18.19
N HIS A 25 0.06 -3.58 17.12
CA HIS A 25 0.77 -4.12 15.96
C HIS A 25 1.62 -3.03 15.30
N LEU A 26 2.79 -3.42 14.82
CA LEU A 26 3.74 -2.48 14.20
C LEU A 26 3.11 -1.70 13.05
N VAL A 27 2.24 -2.31 12.26
CA VAL A 27 1.60 -1.61 11.14
C VAL A 27 0.75 -0.43 11.62
N ARG A 28 0.15 -0.53 12.81
CA ARG A 28 -0.63 0.58 13.37
C ARG A 28 0.29 1.70 13.83
N GLN A 29 1.43 1.37 14.41
CA GLN A 29 2.39 2.36 14.85
C GLN A 29 2.94 3.14 13.66
N ILE A 30 3.27 2.46 12.57
CA ILE A 30 3.76 3.10 11.36
C ILE A 30 2.67 3.97 10.75
N ASP A 31 1.46 3.43 10.64
CA ASP A 31 0.35 4.17 10.04
C ASP A 31 0.05 5.47 10.78
N ALA A 32 0.21 5.45 12.10
CA ALA A 32 -0.07 6.62 12.92
C ALA A 32 0.86 7.80 12.62
N VAL A 33 2.07 7.55 12.13
CA VAL A 33 3.04 8.61 11.84
C VAL A 33 3.18 8.92 10.36
N LEU A 34 2.52 8.13 9.49
CA LEU A 34 2.63 8.35 8.05
C LEU A 34 1.76 9.51 7.61
N ASP A 35 2.36 10.38 6.81
CA ASP A 35 1.63 11.39 6.06
C ASP A 35 2.01 11.23 4.59
N LEU A 36 1.12 10.62 3.84
CA LEU A 36 1.34 10.36 2.42
C LEU A 36 0.54 11.29 1.52
N SER A 37 -0.02 12.36 2.07
CA SER A 37 -0.83 13.29 1.31
C SER A 37 -0.07 13.96 0.17
N TRP A 38 1.25 14.05 0.30
CA TRP A 38 2.10 14.70 -0.71
C TRP A 38 2.51 13.75 -1.84
N VAL A 39 2.26 12.45 -1.69
CA VAL A 39 2.76 11.45 -2.65
C VAL A 39 2.11 11.62 -4.02
N HIS A 40 0.82 11.85 -4.05
CA HIS A 40 0.13 12.06 -5.33
C HIS A 40 0.69 13.25 -6.09
N ARG A 41 1.04 14.32 -5.38
CA ARG A 41 1.62 15.50 -5.99
C ARG A 41 3.00 15.21 -6.58
N GLU A 42 3.83 14.51 -5.84
CA GLU A 42 5.19 14.19 -6.29
C GLU A 42 5.20 13.17 -7.43
N LEU A 43 4.35 12.16 -7.36
CA LEU A 43 4.33 11.09 -8.35
C LEU A 43 3.27 11.25 -9.42
N GLY A 44 2.36 12.21 -9.25
CA GLY A 44 1.28 12.43 -10.20
C GLY A 44 1.72 12.57 -11.65
N PRO A 45 2.78 13.36 -11.95
CA PRO A 45 3.22 13.53 -13.33
C PRO A 45 3.61 12.22 -14.02
N TYR A 46 4.05 11.23 -13.25
CA TYR A 46 4.44 9.93 -13.82
C TYR A 46 3.24 9.04 -14.11
N TYR A 47 2.06 9.41 -13.64
CA TYR A 47 0.84 8.66 -13.83
C TYR A 47 -0.07 9.26 -14.90
N SER A 48 0.10 10.55 -15.20
CA SER A 48 -0.85 11.28 -16.03
C SER A 48 -0.77 10.97 -17.52
N HIS A 49 0.29 10.31 -17.96
CA HIS A 49 0.54 10.16 -19.41
C HIS A 49 -0.01 8.90 -20.05
N THR A 50 -0.53 7.97 -19.28
CA THR A 50 -0.77 6.64 -19.82
C THR A 50 -2.22 6.33 -20.11
N GLY A 51 -3.17 7.05 -19.53
CA GLY A 51 -4.58 6.77 -19.74
C GLY A 51 -5.02 5.36 -19.33
N ARG A 52 -4.15 4.56 -18.78
CA ARG A 52 -4.48 3.21 -18.30
C ARG A 52 -4.63 3.20 -16.80
N PRO A 53 -5.56 2.39 -16.26
CA PRO A 53 -5.59 2.16 -14.83
C PRO A 53 -4.24 1.65 -14.37
N SER A 54 -3.70 2.24 -13.35
CA SER A 54 -2.44 1.81 -12.78
C SER A 54 -2.57 1.79 -11.27
N ILE A 55 -1.60 1.16 -10.62
CA ILE A 55 -1.60 1.07 -9.17
C ILE A 55 -1.49 2.48 -8.59
N ASP A 56 -2.37 2.80 -7.64
CA ASP A 56 -2.31 4.06 -6.93
C ASP A 56 -0.94 4.23 -6.31
N PRO A 57 -0.30 5.40 -6.45
CA PRO A 57 1.04 5.59 -5.88
C PRO A 57 1.08 5.43 -4.36
N VAL A 58 0.04 5.82 -3.64
CA VAL A 58 0.00 5.62 -2.20
C VAL A 58 -0.06 4.14 -1.87
N LEU A 59 -0.86 3.36 -2.59
CA LEU A 59 -0.90 1.92 -2.40
C LEU A 59 0.47 1.30 -2.67
N MET A 60 1.13 1.72 -3.73
CA MET A 60 2.46 1.20 -4.06
C MET A 60 3.46 1.49 -2.93
N ILE A 61 3.46 2.70 -2.40
CA ILE A 61 4.34 3.07 -1.30
C ILE A 61 4.03 2.25 -0.06
N ARG A 62 2.76 2.07 0.27
CA ARG A 62 2.38 1.26 1.44
C ARG A 62 2.80 -0.19 1.28
N MET A 63 2.63 -0.77 0.09
CA MET A 63 3.08 -2.13 -0.16
C MET A 63 4.60 -2.25 -0.06
N LEU A 64 5.34 -1.28 -0.60
CA LEU A 64 6.80 -1.29 -0.50
C LEU A 64 7.26 -1.17 0.94
N LEU A 65 6.56 -0.38 1.75
CA LEU A 65 6.86 -0.28 3.19
C LEU A 65 6.67 -1.63 3.89
N VAL A 66 5.59 -2.33 3.58
CA VAL A 66 5.37 -3.67 4.13
C VAL A 66 6.54 -4.58 3.76
N GLY A 67 6.95 -4.56 2.51
CA GLY A 67 8.10 -5.35 2.06
C GLY A 67 9.37 -5.00 2.80
N TYR A 68 9.62 -3.72 3.01
CA TYR A 68 10.81 -3.25 3.71
C TYR A 68 10.80 -3.66 5.19
N VAL A 69 9.70 -3.38 5.86
CA VAL A 69 9.61 -3.58 7.32
C VAL A 69 9.63 -5.06 7.68
N PHE A 70 8.95 -5.89 6.89
CA PHE A 70 8.81 -7.31 7.19
C PHE A 70 9.74 -8.20 6.35
N ALA A 71 10.69 -7.58 5.64
CA ALA A 71 11.72 -8.28 4.87
C ALA A 71 11.14 -9.22 3.81
N LEU A 72 10.10 -8.80 3.13
CA LEU A 72 9.52 -9.52 2.01
C LEU A 72 10.26 -9.09 0.74
N ARG A 73 11.29 -9.82 0.37
CA ARG A 73 12.27 -9.35 -0.60
C ARG A 73 11.86 -9.48 -2.05
N SER A 74 10.94 -10.38 -2.38
CA SER A 74 10.49 -10.50 -3.77
C SER A 74 9.13 -9.85 -3.93
N GLU A 75 8.90 -9.27 -5.09
CA GLU A 75 7.62 -8.64 -5.39
C GLU A 75 6.50 -9.67 -5.43
N ARG A 76 6.81 -10.88 -5.91
CA ARG A 76 5.84 -11.97 -5.90
C ARG A 76 5.42 -12.32 -4.47
N ARG A 77 6.39 -12.46 -3.58
CA ARG A 77 6.09 -12.77 -2.18
C ARG A 77 5.35 -11.63 -1.50
N LEU A 78 5.74 -10.40 -1.79
CA LEU A 78 5.07 -9.23 -1.23
C LEU A 78 3.59 -9.22 -1.61
N CYS A 79 3.27 -9.37 -2.88
CA CYS A 79 1.89 -9.38 -3.33
C CYS A 79 1.11 -10.55 -2.74
N SER A 80 1.73 -11.72 -2.67
CA SER A 80 1.11 -12.91 -2.08
C SER A 80 0.81 -12.72 -0.60
N GLU A 81 1.74 -12.16 0.15
CA GLU A 81 1.55 -11.92 1.58
C GLU A 81 0.49 -10.86 1.85
N VAL A 82 0.48 -9.78 1.09
CA VAL A 82 -0.56 -8.76 1.23
C VAL A 82 -1.93 -9.34 0.96
N GLN A 83 -2.00 -10.29 0.04
CA GLN A 83 -3.28 -10.94 -0.29
C GLN A 83 -3.88 -11.67 0.89
N VAL A 84 -3.06 -12.36 1.68
CA VAL A 84 -3.54 -13.26 2.73
C VAL A 84 -3.36 -12.73 4.15
N ASN A 85 -2.59 -11.66 4.35
CA ASN A 85 -2.32 -11.15 5.67
C ASN A 85 -3.23 -9.96 5.97
N LEU A 86 -4.08 -10.10 6.98
CA LEU A 86 -5.08 -9.09 7.30
C LEU A 86 -4.44 -7.79 7.79
N ALA A 87 -3.34 -7.87 8.53
CA ALA A 87 -2.65 -6.68 9.01
C ALA A 87 -2.06 -5.88 7.84
N TYR A 88 -1.50 -6.57 6.86
CA TYR A 88 -0.95 -5.92 5.67
C TYR A 88 -2.05 -5.28 4.84
N ARG A 89 -3.18 -5.97 4.69
CA ARG A 89 -4.34 -5.39 3.99
C ARG A 89 -4.84 -4.13 4.70
N TRP A 90 -4.93 -4.21 6.02
CA TRP A 90 -5.35 -3.04 6.79
C TRP A 90 -4.42 -1.86 6.56
N PHE A 91 -3.11 -2.12 6.62
CA PHE A 91 -2.11 -1.07 6.41
C PHE A 91 -2.19 -0.48 5.01
N CYS A 92 -2.42 -1.29 4.00
CA CYS A 92 -2.53 -0.86 2.61
C CYS A 92 -3.89 -0.26 2.28
N LYS A 93 -4.80 -0.17 3.25
CA LYS A 93 -6.15 0.37 3.08
C LYS A 93 -6.99 -0.44 2.10
N LEU A 94 -6.78 -1.76 2.10
CA LEU A 94 -7.50 -2.69 1.25
C LEU A 94 -8.45 -3.51 2.10
N SER A 95 -9.72 -3.59 1.69
CA SER A 95 -10.68 -4.46 2.36
C SER A 95 -10.40 -5.92 1.99
N VAL A 96 -11.06 -6.83 2.68
CA VAL A 96 -10.91 -8.26 2.40
C VAL A 96 -11.29 -8.60 0.96
N GLU A 97 -12.19 -7.85 0.36
CA GLU A 97 -12.68 -8.10 -0.99
C GLU A 97 -11.86 -7.42 -2.08
N ASP A 98 -11.05 -6.43 -1.72
CA ASP A 98 -10.26 -5.70 -2.70
C ASP A 98 -9.22 -6.61 -3.33
N LYS A 99 -9.06 -6.46 -4.65
CA LYS A 99 -8.03 -7.21 -5.36
C LYS A 99 -6.67 -6.62 -5.08
N ILE A 100 -5.71 -7.52 -4.85
CA ILE A 100 -4.32 -7.13 -4.72
C ILE A 100 -3.71 -7.10 -6.12
N PRO A 101 -2.87 -6.12 -6.43
CA PRO A 101 -2.18 -6.14 -7.72
C PRO A 101 -1.39 -7.43 -7.91
N ASP A 102 -1.51 -8.02 -9.09
CA ASP A 102 -0.68 -9.14 -9.46
C ASP A 102 0.80 -8.71 -9.46
N HIS A 103 1.70 -9.63 -9.11
CA HIS A 103 3.12 -9.27 -9.01
C HIS A 103 3.68 -8.74 -10.33
N SER A 104 3.20 -9.23 -11.46
CA SER A 104 3.68 -8.74 -12.75
C SER A 104 3.21 -7.32 -13.03
N VAL A 105 1.97 -6.99 -12.66
CA VAL A 105 1.45 -5.63 -12.78
C VAL A 105 2.20 -4.69 -11.85
N PHE A 106 2.42 -5.13 -10.61
CA PHE A 106 3.15 -4.35 -9.62
C PHE A 106 4.59 -4.07 -10.09
N SER A 107 5.28 -5.12 -10.55
CA SER A 107 6.65 -5.02 -11.03
C SER A 107 6.74 -4.09 -12.24
N ARG A 108 5.81 -4.23 -13.17
CA ARG A 108 5.76 -3.37 -14.34
C ARG A 108 5.56 -1.91 -13.96
N ALA A 109 4.61 -1.64 -13.07
CA ALA A 109 4.35 -0.28 -12.62
C ALA A 109 5.58 0.32 -11.97
N ARG A 110 6.26 -0.47 -11.13
CA ARG A 110 7.45 -0.02 -10.43
C ARG A 110 8.59 0.29 -11.40
N HIS A 111 8.85 -0.60 -12.35
CA HIS A 111 10.01 -0.48 -13.24
C HIS A 111 9.77 0.45 -14.42
N GLU A 112 8.62 0.36 -15.07
CA GLU A 112 8.39 1.14 -16.28
C GLU A 112 8.13 2.61 -16.00
N ARG A 113 7.46 2.93 -14.89
CA ARG A 113 7.05 4.31 -14.63
C ARG A 113 8.09 5.13 -13.92
N PHE A 114 8.92 4.51 -13.12
CA PHE A 114 9.84 5.24 -12.26
C PHE A 114 11.30 4.97 -12.58
N ARG A 115 11.53 4.17 -13.59
CA ARG A 115 12.85 3.69 -13.98
C ARG A 115 13.82 4.80 -14.32
N GLU A 116 13.35 5.83 -15.02
CA GLU A 116 14.22 6.86 -15.55
C GLU A 116 14.47 8.02 -14.59
N SER A 117 13.69 8.13 -13.53
CA SER A 117 13.68 9.35 -12.74
C SER A 117 14.04 9.20 -11.28
N ASP A 118 14.13 8.00 -10.75
CA ASP A 118 14.31 7.76 -9.32
C ASP A 118 13.22 8.37 -8.44
N ALA A 119 12.13 8.84 -9.03
CA ALA A 119 11.10 9.55 -8.26
C ALA A 119 10.50 8.67 -7.18
N LEU A 120 10.17 7.42 -7.53
CA LEU A 120 9.61 6.49 -6.55
C LEU A 120 10.61 6.21 -5.44
N ARG A 121 11.88 6.04 -5.79
CA ARG A 121 12.94 5.79 -4.81
C ARG A 121 13.07 6.96 -3.84
N ARG A 122 13.08 8.19 -4.34
CA ARG A 122 13.19 9.37 -3.48
C ARG A 122 12.01 9.51 -2.55
N VAL A 123 10.79 9.26 -3.07
CA VAL A 123 9.60 9.31 -2.26
C VAL A 123 9.65 8.24 -1.17
N PHE A 124 10.01 7.02 -1.54
CA PHE A 124 10.09 5.91 -0.59
C PHE A 124 11.13 6.18 0.48
N GLU A 125 12.31 6.66 0.11
CA GLU A 125 13.36 6.98 1.07
C GLU A 125 12.92 8.10 2.02
N GLY A 126 12.18 9.08 1.52
CA GLY A 126 11.63 10.13 2.35
C GLY A 126 10.63 9.60 3.38
N VAL A 127 9.79 8.66 2.97
CA VAL A 127 8.83 8.04 3.87
C VAL A 127 9.55 7.23 4.95
N VAL A 128 10.55 6.44 4.56
CA VAL A 128 11.33 5.65 5.52
C VAL A 128 12.03 6.56 6.52
N ALA A 129 12.62 7.65 6.04
CA ALA A 129 13.29 8.61 6.92
C ALA A 129 12.32 9.21 7.93
N MET A 130 11.10 9.51 7.50
CA MET A 130 10.05 10.02 8.39
C MET A 130 9.72 9.01 9.47
N CYS A 131 9.58 7.74 9.11
CA CYS A 131 9.30 6.69 10.08
C CYS A 131 10.45 6.50 11.06
N ILE A 132 11.69 6.55 10.60
CA ILE A 132 12.86 6.45 11.45
C ILE A 132 12.92 7.62 12.42
N ALA A 133 12.66 8.83 11.92
CA ALA A 133 12.71 10.04 12.75
C ALA A 133 11.69 10.00 13.88
N THR A 134 10.58 9.29 13.70
CA THR A 134 9.56 9.16 14.73
C THR A 134 9.74 7.89 15.58
N ASP A 135 10.83 7.16 15.37
CA ASP A 135 11.17 5.97 16.16
C ASP A 135 10.13 4.85 16.03
N SER A 136 9.53 4.73 14.84
CA SER A 136 8.48 3.74 14.60
C SER A 136 9.02 2.37 14.20
N PHE A 137 10.29 2.27 13.96
CA PHE A 137 10.94 0.98 13.63
C PHE A 137 11.78 0.46 14.78
#